data_1e1c6d83240b388d89837dbe9745a028
#
_entry.id   1e1c6d83240b388d89837dbe9745a028
#
_cell.length_a   1.000
_cell.length_b   1.000
_cell.length_c   1.000
_cell.angle_alpha   90.00
_cell.angle_beta   90.00
_cell.angle_gamma   90.00
#
_symmetry.space_group_name_H-M   'P 1'
#
loop_
_entity.id
_entity.type
_entity.pdbx_description
1 polymer ?
#
loop_
_entity_poly.entity_id
_entity_poly.type
_entity_poly.pdbx_seq_one_letter_code
_entity_poly.pdbx_strand_id
1 'polypeptide(L)'
;MPEPLRLVKRYNNRRLYDFGLCRYITLRDVRALVLKRIAFKAVDTSGRNITREVLLQTLLEREKAGKPTIGEDQLLRLVRAGDGKRKR
;
A
#
# COMPACT_ATOMS: atom_id res chain seq x y z
N MET A 1 -0.82 11.27 -22.33
CA MET A 1 -1.08 9.86 -22.37
C MET A 1 -0.86 9.18 -21.02
N PRO A 2 -1.87 8.57 -20.50
CA PRO A 2 -1.72 7.95 -19.20
C PRO A 2 -0.82 6.72 -19.31
N GLU A 3 -0.06 6.50 -18.28
CA GLU A 3 0.79 5.33 -18.22
C GLU A 3 -0.03 4.10 -17.92
N PRO A 4 0.40 2.95 -18.39
CA PRO A 4 -0.31 1.73 -18.06
C PRO A 4 -0.21 1.49 -16.56
N LEU A 5 -1.26 0.93 -16.01
CA LEU A 5 -1.30 0.62 -14.61
C LEU A 5 -0.32 -0.50 -14.30
N ARG A 6 0.57 -0.28 -13.35
CA ARG A 6 1.53 -1.29 -12.94
C ARG A 6 0.83 -2.33 -12.09
N LEU A 7 0.96 -3.59 -12.46
CA LEU A 7 0.32 -4.65 -11.69
C LEU A 7 1.31 -5.31 -10.75
N VAL A 8 0.89 -5.42 -9.48
CA VAL A 8 1.69 -6.09 -8.45
C VAL A 8 0.81 -7.18 -7.85
N LYS A 9 1.39 -8.35 -7.62
CA LYS A 9 0.62 -9.46 -7.06
C LYS A 9 1.31 -9.98 -5.81
N ARG A 10 0.53 -10.24 -4.77
CA ARG A 10 1.06 -10.72 -3.51
C ARG A 10 0.90 -12.24 -3.41
N TYR A 11 2.01 -12.91 -3.10
CA TYR A 11 2.02 -14.35 -2.92
C TYR A 11 2.33 -14.68 -1.46
N ASN A 12 1.73 -15.73 -0.96
CA ASN A 12 2.00 -16.20 0.39
C ASN A 12 1.87 -15.11 1.45
N ASN A 13 0.95 -14.19 1.22
CA ASN A 13 0.64 -13.11 2.14
C ASN A 13 1.79 -12.15 2.42
N ARG A 14 2.88 -12.21 1.68
CA ARG A 14 3.95 -11.27 1.94
C ARG A 14 4.92 -11.03 0.79
N ARG A 15 4.93 -11.84 -0.21
CA ARG A 15 5.85 -11.64 -1.32
C ARG A 15 5.14 -10.90 -2.43
N LEU A 16 5.70 -9.76 -2.82
CA LEU A 16 5.11 -8.94 -3.86
C LEU A 16 5.89 -9.09 -5.15
N TYR A 17 5.19 -9.37 -6.23
CA TYR A 17 5.80 -9.52 -7.54
C TYR A 17 5.32 -8.40 -8.45
N ASP A 18 6.25 -7.66 -9.04
CA ASP A 18 5.94 -6.54 -9.94
C ASP A 18 6.01 -7.05 -11.37
N PHE A 19 4.86 -7.12 -12.03
CA PHE A 19 4.81 -7.62 -13.39
C PHE A 19 5.40 -6.66 -14.40
N GLY A 20 5.46 -5.39 -14.06
CA GLY A 20 6.11 -4.41 -14.93
C GLY A 20 7.62 -4.58 -14.96
N LEU A 21 8.21 -4.90 -13.81
CA LEU A 21 9.64 -5.11 -13.69
C LEU A 21 10.03 -6.57 -13.78
N CYS A 22 9.04 -7.46 -13.73
CA CYS A 22 9.26 -8.91 -13.78
C CYS A 22 10.18 -9.39 -12.66
N ARG A 23 9.94 -8.90 -11.46
CA ARG A 23 10.73 -9.34 -10.31
C ARG A 23 9.98 -9.08 -9.02
N TYR A 24 10.43 -9.72 -7.96
CA TYR A 24 9.87 -9.47 -6.64
C TYR A 24 10.35 -8.12 -6.14
N ILE A 25 9.47 -7.46 -5.40
CA ILE A 25 9.77 -6.14 -4.84
C ILE A 25 9.46 -6.14 -3.36
N THR A 26 9.90 -5.11 -2.68
CA THR A 26 9.66 -4.93 -1.26
C THR A 26 8.70 -3.77 -1.04
N LEU A 27 8.28 -3.59 0.21
CA LEU A 27 7.43 -2.45 0.55
C LEU A 27 8.15 -1.13 0.28
N ARG A 28 9.47 -1.14 0.40
CA ARG A 28 10.27 0.03 0.08
C ARG A 28 10.14 0.38 -1.40
N ASP A 29 10.08 -0.64 -2.24
CA ASP A 29 9.89 -0.41 -3.68
C ASP A 29 8.50 0.13 -3.96
N VAL A 30 7.50 -0.34 -3.21
CA VAL A 30 6.14 0.19 -3.35
C VAL A 30 6.13 1.68 -3.02
N ARG A 31 6.84 2.04 -1.96
CA ARG A 31 6.94 3.45 -1.60
C ARG A 31 7.55 4.26 -2.72
N ALA A 32 8.56 3.70 -3.38
CA ALA A 32 9.19 4.39 -4.51
C ALA A 32 8.20 4.60 -5.64
N LEU A 33 7.34 3.62 -5.89
CA LEU A 33 6.31 3.77 -6.92
C LEU A 33 5.40 4.94 -6.60
N VAL A 34 4.98 5.02 -5.35
CA VAL A 34 4.09 6.11 -4.92
C VAL A 34 4.76 7.46 -5.08
N LEU A 35 6.01 7.56 -4.65
CA LEU A 35 6.73 8.82 -4.73
C LEU A 35 6.97 9.27 -6.16
N LYS A 36 7.13 8.33 -7.06
CA LYS A 36 7.31 8.64 -8.47
C LYS A 36 5.99 8.83 -9.20
N ARG A 37 4.90 8.72 -8.46
CA ARG A 37 3.56 8.89 -9.00
C ARG A 37 3.24 7.89 -10.10
N ILE A 38 3.74 6.68 -9.94
CA ILE A 38 3.44 5.60 -10.86
C ILE A 38 2.21 4.90 -10.34
N ALA A 39 1.14 4.89 -11.14
CA ALA A 39 -0.09 4.24 -10.74
C ALA A 39 0.11 2.73 -10.71
N PHE A 40 -0.38 2.08 -9.68
CA PHE A 40 -0.27 0.64 -9.58
C PHE A 40 -1.50 0.06 -8.90
N LYS A 41 -1.67 -1.22 -9.11
CA LYS A 41 -2.75 -1.97 -8.49
C LYS A 41 -2.16 -3.23 -7.92
N ALA A 42 -2.51 -3.55 -6.68
CA ALA A 42 -2.04 -4.77 -6.05
C ALA A 42 -3.21 -5.74 -5.87
N VAL A 43 -2.97 -6.99 -6.20
CA VAL A 43 -3.98 -8.04 -6.05
C VAL A 43 -3.37 -9.21 -5.31
N ASP A 44 -4.21 -10.06 -4.74
CA ASP A 44 -3.72 -11.29 -4.12
C ASP A 44 -3.87 -12.43 -5.12
N THR A 45 -3.58 -13.64 -4.68
CA THR A 45 -3.62 -14.79 -5.60
C THR A 45 -5.02 -15.13 -6.06
N SER A 46 -6.04 -14.64 -5.38
CA SER A 46 -7.42 -14.87 -5.81
C SER A 46 -7.90 -13.75 -6.73
N GLY A 47 -7.07 -12.75 -6.96
CA GLY A 47 -7.45 -11.63 -7.81
C GLY A 47 -8.12 -10.49 -7.08
N ARG A 48 -8.24 -10.59 -5.76
CA ARG A 48 -8.87 -9.53 -4.99
C ARG A 48 -7.95 -8.30 -4.90
N ASN A 49 -8.54 -7.12 -5.03
CA ASN A 49 -7.79 -5.87 -4.96
C ASN A 49 -7.33 -5.61 -3.53
N ILE A 50 -6.04 -5.59 -3.31
CA ILE A 50 -5.48 -5.35 -1.99
C ILE A 50 -4.57 -4.14 -1.96
N THR A 51 -4.78 -3.22 -2.89
CA THR A 51 -3.94 -2.02 -2.98
C THR A 51 -3.93 -1.23 -1.66
N ARG A 52 -5.10 -1.09 -1.04
CA ARG A 52 -5.17 -0.36 0.22
C ARG A 52 -4.35 -1.04 1.31
N GLU A 53 -4.44 -2.37 1.38
CA GLU A 53 -3.68 -3.12 2.37
C GLU A 53 -2.18 -2.94 2.17
N VAL A 54 -1.75 -2.99 0.92
CA VAL A 54 -0.33 -2.84 0.63
C VAL A 54 0.15 -1.44 0.99
N LEU A 55 -0.66 -0.42 0.71
CA LEU A 55 -0.30 0.94 1.08
C LEU A 55 -0.22 1.11 2.59
N LEU A 56 -1.14 0.50 3.31
CA LEU A 56 -1.11 0.55 4.77
C LEU A 56 0.13 -0.14 5.32
N GLN A 57 0.49 -1.27 4.74
CA GLN A 57 1.69 -1.98 5.16
C GLN A 57 2.92 -1.14 4.91
N THR A 58 2.96 -0.46 3.78
CA THR A 58 4.07 0.41 3.43
C THR A 58 4.21 1.52 4.47
N LEU A 59 3.10 2.11 4.86
CA LEU A 59 3.09 3.17 5.85
C LEU A 59 3.56 2.65 7.21
N LEU A 60 3.06 1.49 7.62
CA LEU A 60 3.46 0.90 8.89
C LEU A 60 4.95 0.59 8.94
N GLU A 61 5.48 0.16 7.82
CA GLU A 61 6.89 -0.16 7.75
C GLU A 61 7.74 1.07 8.06
N ARG A 62 7.33 2.21 7.54
CA ARG A 62 8.03 3.45 7.80
C ARG A 62 7.94 3.86 9.26
N GLU A 63 6.76 3.70 9.85
CA GLU A 63 6.57 4.03 11.24
C GLU A 63 7.44 3.17 12.14
N LYS A 64 7.53 1.90 11.81
CA LYS A 64 8.35 0.98 12.60
C LYS A 64 9.83 1.29 12.46
N ALA A 65 10.22 1.82 11.32
CA ALA A 65 11.61 2.16 11.09
C ALA A 65 12.02 3.46 11.78
N GLY A 66 11.11 4.06 12.54
CA GLY A 66 11.43 5.29 13.25
C GLY A 66 11.37 6.53 12.39
N LYS A 67 10.65 6.45 11.28
CA LYS A 67 10.48 7.59 10.39
C LYS A 67 9.00 7.92 10.30
N PRO A 68 8.43 8.46 11.36
CA PRO A 68 6.99 8.68 11.41
C PRO A 68 6.54 9.67 10.35
N THR A 69 5.40 9.35 9.76
CA THR A 69 4.80 10.20 8.74
C THR A 69 3.51 10.80 9.23
N ILE A 70 2.83 10.10 10.13
CA ILE A 70 1.54 10.52 10.65
C ILE A 70 1.64 10.86 12.12
N GLY A 71 1.14 12.02 12.49
CA GLY A 71 1.13 12.42 13.87
C GLY A 71 0.06 11.70 14.66
N GLU A 72 0.21 11.72 15.98
CA GLU A 72 -0.74 11.07 16.87
C GLU A 72 -2.13 11.62 16.69
N ASP A 73 -2.25 12.95 16.54
CA ASP A 73 -3.55 13.59 16.33
C ASP A 73 -4.22 13.06 15.07
N GLN A 74 -3.46 12.92 14.02
CA GLN A 74 -4.00 12.43 12.76
C GLN A 74 -4.48 11.00 12.89
N LEU A 75 -3.73 10.18 13.62
CA LEU A 75 -4.12 8.80 13.84
C LEU A 75 -5.44 8.72 14.60
N LEU A 76 -5.58 9.54 15.61
CA LEU A 76 -6.83 9.57 16.38
C LEU A 76 -8.01 9.93 15.50
N ARG A 77 -7.83 10.90 14.64
CA ARG A 77 -8.89 11.30 13.73
C ARG A 77 -9.28 10.20 12.77
N LEU A 78 -8.27 9.52 12.25
CA LEU A 78 -8.53 8.45 11.29
C LEU A 78 -9.31 7.31 11.94
N VAL A 79 -8.93 6.95 13.16
CA VAL A 79 -9.64 5.89 13.86
C VAL A 79 -11.07 6.28 14.11
N ARG A 80 -11.29 7.51 14.57
CA ARG A 80 -12.65 7.98 14.84
C ARG A 80 -13.49 8.04 13.59
N ALA A 81 -12.89 8.48 12.48
CA ALA A 81 -13.61 8.58 11.22
C ALA A 81 -14.09 7.22 10.76
N GLY A 82 -13.22 6.21 10.88
CA GLY A 82 -13.59 4.87 10.48
C GLY A 82 -14.75 4.36 11.30
N ASP A 83 -14.69 4.60 12.59
CA ASP A 83 -15.74 4.17 13.49
C ASP A 83 -17.03 4.91 13.20
N GLY A 84 -16.94 6.20 13.05
CA GLY A 84 -18.11 7.01 12.79
C GLY A 84 -18.81 6.63 11.52
N LYS A 85 -18.08 6.25 10.53
CA LYS A 85 -18.67 5.85 9.28
C LYS A 85 -19.46 4.57 9.37
N ARG A 86 -19.10 3.71 10.26
CA ARG A 86 -19.77 2.47 10.40
C ARG A 86 -21.06 2.58 11.17
N LYS A 87 -21.21 3.61 11.91
CA LYS A 87 -22.38 3.76 12.69
C LYS A 87 -23.52 3.99 11.86
N ARG A 88 -24.28 3.50 11.96
CA ARG A 88 -25.33 3.83 11.18
C ARG A 88 -26.07 3.26 11.15
#